data_7f2b8ef457fad36698165a4d3b80f051
#
_entry.id   7f2b8ef457fad36698165a4d3b80f051
#
_cell.length_a   1.000
_cell.length_b   1.000
_cell.length_c   1.000
_cell.angle_alpha   90.00
_cell.angle_beta   90.00
_cell.angle_gamma   90.00
#
_symmetry.space_group_name_H-M   'P 1'
#
loop_
_entity.id
_entity.type
_entity.pdbx_description
1 polymer ?
#
loop_
_entity_poly.entity_id
_entity_poly.type
_entity_poly.pdbx_seq_one_letter_code
_entity_poly.pdbx_strand_id
1 'polypeptide(L)'
;MGNKSTDKSEKTEKTEAFTVKKLAEWISIKKIAVAVGFAFFASMVPNWLLAFIARPSGDDYGYSAASHQTWLHTHSVIEVFRTGLETTKQMCQVWNGDWFSVFIFTLMPEVFVYRSFWIVPVFWTLAMIAATYYMVHEVFTNYFGLKWYEGGVVTLLILLMFYQWIPSSGIGMYWYVGVIHYMMPHVLAMLLIGFLLKYLRTDKFRYIIFSVLGMNITVRQSRQSGVARATCPD
;
A
#
# COMPACT_ATOMS: atom_id res chain seq x y z
N MET A 1 -28.24 -40.64 47.09
CA MET A 1 -27.04 -39.75 47.03
C MET A 1 -26.75 -39.19 45.62
N GLY A 2 -27.81 -38.81 44.88
CA GLY A 2 -27.67 -38.46 43.43
C GLY A 2 -27.96 -37.02 43.01
N ASN A 3 -28.26 -36.08 43.95
CA ASN A 3 -28.86 -34.82 43.57
C ASN A 3 -27.95 -33.55 43.74
N LYS A 4 -26.71 -33.71 44.22
CA LYS A 4 -25.79 -32.56 44.43
C LYS A 4 -24.87 -32.27 43.27
N SER A 5 -24.61 -33.24 42.40
CA SER A 5 -23.69 -33.06 41.26
C SER A 5 -24.34 -32.38 40.05
N THR A 6 -25.62 -32.67 39.79
CA THR A 6 -26.43 -32.07 38.74
C THR A 6 -26.72 -30.60 38.98
N ASP A 7 -27.02 -30.21 40.21
CA ASP A 7 -27.28 -28.81 40.59
C ASP A 7 -26.03 -27.91 40.45
N LYS A 8 -24.86 -28.44 40.74
CA LYS A 8 -23.60 -27.73 40.60
C LYS A 8 -23.20 -27.51 39.13
N SER A 9 -23.47 -28.50 38.27
CA SER A 9 -23.22 -28.39 36.80
C SER A 9 -24.15 -27.37 36.17
N GLU A 10 -25.44 -27.39 36.48
CA GLU A 10 -26.43 -26.46 35.93
C GLU A 10 -26.17 -24.99 36.36
N LYS A 11 -25.71 -24.82 37.60
CA LYS A 11 -25.35 -23.49 38.13
C LYS A 11 -24.09 -22.92 37.49
N THR A 12 -23.10 -23.77 37.18
CA THR A 12 -21.89 -23.39 36.45
C THR A 12 -22.20 -22.96 35.01
N GLU A 13 -23.03 -23.77 34.33
CA GLU A 13 -23.44 -23.50 32.95
C GLU A 13 -24.27 -22.20 32.84
N LYS A 14 -25.17 -21.94 33.76
CA LYS A 14 -25.91 -20.65 33.81
C LYS A 14 -25.02 -19.47 34.12
N THR A 15 -24.00 -19.63 34.94
CA THR A 15 -23.04 -18.58 35.26
C THR A 15 -22.14 -18.27 34.05
N GLU A 16 -21.67 -19.28 33.33
CA GLU A 16 -20.88 -19.13 32.10
C GLU A 16 -21.71 -18.49 31.00
N ALA A 17 -22.95 -18.94 30.76
CA ALA A 17 -23.85 -18.34 29.78
C ALA A 17 -24.16 -16.86 30.09
N PHE A 18 -24.37 -16.52 31.36
CA PHE A 18 -24.57 -15.12 31.80
C PHE A 18 -23.33 -14.29 31.57
N THR A 19 -22.14 -14.81 31.87
CA THR A 19 -20.87 -14.14 31.69
C THR A 19 -20.57 -13.88 30.21
N VAL A 20 -20.79 -14.88 29.35
CA VAL A 20 -20.63 -14.78 27.90
C VAL A 20 -21.59 -13.73 27.30
N LYS A 21 -22.86 -13.76 27.73
CA LYS A 21 -23.85 -12.78 27.26
C LYS A 21 -23.49 -11.36 27.67
N LYS A 22 -23.06 -11.15 28.92
CA LYS A 22 -22.62 -9.86 29.42
C LYS A 22 -21.35 -9.36 28.71
N LEU A 23 -20.42 -10.24 28.39
CA LEU A 23 -19.23 -9.95 27.60
C LEU A 23 -19.61 -9.55 26.17
N ALA A 24 -20.52 -10.29 25.52
CA ALA A 24 -21.02 -10.00 24.18
C ALA A 24 -21.75 -8.65 24.11
N GLU A 25 -22.54 -8.30 25.13
CA GLU A 25 -23.18 -6.98 25.24
C GLU A 25 -22.17 -5.85 25.44
N TRP A 26 -21.06 -6.12 26.12
CA TRP A 26 -19.99 -5.15 26.34
C TRP A 26 -19.10 -4.93 25.11
N ILE A 27 -18.90 -5.98 24.28
CA ILE A 27 -18.10 -5.91 23.05
C ILE A 27 -18.98 -5.36 21.92
N SER A 28 -18.82 -4.07 21.60
CA SER A 28 -19.43 -3.51 20.39
C SER A 28 -18.41 -3.43 19.26
N ILE A 29 -18.88 -3.54 18.01
CA ILE A 29 -18.03 -3.41 16.82
C ILE A 29 -17.25 -2.08 16.81
N LYS A 30 -17.80 -1.01 17.40
CA LYS A 30 -17.10 0.26 17.55
C LYS A 30 -15.89 0.16 18.48
N LYS A 31 -15.99 -0.58 19.59
CA LYS A 31 -14.87 -0.81 20.50
C LYS A 31 -13.80 -1.68 19.85
N ILE A 32 -14.23 -2.69 19.06
CA ILE A 32 -13.30 -3.49 18.24
C ILE A 32 -12.57 -2.57 17.25
N ALA A 33 -13.28 -1.69 16.56
CA ALA A 33 -12.68 -0.75 15.61
C ALA A 33 -11.60 0.13 16.27
N VAL A 34 -11.87 0.64 17.47
CA VAL A 34 -10.90 1.44 18.23
C VAL A 34 -9.70 0.59 18.64
N ALA A 35 -9.91 -0.63 19.14
CA ALA A 35 -8.84 -1.53 19.57
C ALA A 35 -7.94 -1.95 18.40
N VAL A 36 -8.53 -2.33 17.26
CA VAL A 36 -7.78 -2.69 16.04
C VAL A 36 -7.05 -1.48 15.49
N GLY A 37 -7.69 -0.30 15.49
CA GLY A 37 -7.05 0.95 15.09
C GLY A 37 -5.85 1.27 15.95
N PHE A 38 -5.98 1.20 17.25
CA PHE A 38 -4.87 1.41 18.18
C PHE A 38 -3.74 0.39 17.95
N ALA A 39 -4.08 -0.90 17.81
CA ALA A 39 -3.09 -1.96 17.54
C ALA A 39 -2.35 -1.71 16.22
N PHE A 40 -3.06 -1.31 15.15
CA PHE A 40 -2.45 -0.98 13.87
C PHE A 40 -1.48 0.22 14.01
N PHE A 41 -1.95 1.34 14.53
CA PHE A 41 -1.10 2.53 14.65
C PHE A 41 0.09 2.30 15.60
N ALA A 42 -0.11 1.60 16.72
CA ALA A 42 0.98 1.24 17.62
C ALA A 42 2.02 0.35 16.92
N SER A 43 1.57 -0.62 16.11
CA SER A 43 2.46 -1.51 15.36
C SER A 43 3.24 -0.79 14.25
N MET A 44 2.72 0.34 13.74
CA MET A 44 3.38 1.16 12.72
C MET A 44 4.42 2.14 13.27
N VAL A 45 4.42 2.40 14.59
CA VAL A 45 5.37 3.35 15.21
C VAL A 45 6.83 3.01 14.90
N PRO A 46 7.32 1.76 15.04
CA PRO A 46 8.69 1.41 14.68
C PRO A 46 9.00 1.69 13.21
N ASN A 47 8.05 1.40 12.31
CA ASN A 47 8.22 1.64 10.88
C ASN A 47 8.35 3.14 10.58
N TRP A 48 7.55 3.98 11.21
CA TRP A 48 7.66 5.43 11.01
C TRP A 48 8.94 6.01 11.60
N LEU A 49 9.40 5.53 12.76
CA LEU A 49 10.68 5.93 13.32
C LEU A 49 11.84 5.55 12.41
N LEU A 50 11.80 4.33 11.84
CA LEU A 50 12.78 3.88 10.85
C LEU A 50 12.76 4.72 9.58
N ALA A 51 11.59 5.21 9.14
CA ALA A 51 11.48 6.07 7.98
C ALA A 51 12.37 7.30 8.05
N PHE A 52 12.48 7.95 9.23
CA PHE A 52 13.28 9.16 9.40
C PHE A 52 14.79 8.92 9.38
N ILE A 53 15.23 7.69 9.65
CA ILE A 53 16.66 7.32 9.61
C ILE A 53 17.03 6.56 8.34
N ALA A 54 16.05 6.07 7.59
CA ALA A 54 16.27 5.38 6.32
C ALA A 54 16.99 6.26 5.30
N ARG A 55 17.80 5.63 4.46
CA ARG A 55 18.56 6.28 3.39
C ARG A 55 18.46 5.45 2.12
N PRO A 56 18.61 6.09 0.96
CA PRO A 56 18.78 5.36 -0.29
C PRO A 56 19.91 4.35 -0.20
N SER A 57 19.80 3.25 -0.90
CA SER A 57 20.81 2.20 -0.90
C SER A 57 20.92 1.50 -2.25
N GLY A 58 22.13 1.00 -2.55
CA GLY A 58 22.35 0.19 -3.75
C GLY A 58 21.91 0.89 -5.03
N ASP A 59 20.98 0.29 -5.73
CA ASP A 59 20.50 0.71 -7.05
C ASP A 59 19.79 2.07 -7.04
N ASP A 60 19.29 2.52 -5.90
CA ASP A 60 18.64 3.83 -5.78
C ASP A 60 19.55 4.96 -6.28
N TYR A 61 20.83 4.90 -5.91
CA TYR A 61 21.83 5.86 -6.38
C TYR A 61 22.16 5.68 -7.87
N GLY A 62 22.21 4.43 -8.34
CA GLY A 62 22.53 4.13 -9.73
C GLY A 62 21.53 4.77 -10.70
N TYR A 63 20.23 4.62 -10.40
CA TYR A 63 19.17 5.18 -11.23
C TYR A 63 19.03 6.70 -11.11
N SER A 64 19.26 7.26 -9.94
CA SER A 64 19.02 8.68 -9.66
C SER A 64 20.22 9.58 -9.89
N ALA A 65 21.42 9.06 -10.09
CA ALA A 65 22.67 9.81 -10.18
C ALA A 65 22.66 10.89 -11.26
N ALA A 66 22.26 10.56 -12.49
CA ALA A 66 22.21 11.51 -13.61
C ALA A 66 21.23 12.66 -13.32
N SER A 67 20.05 12.33 -12.81
CA SER A 67 19.02 13.29 -12.41
C SER A 67 19.51 14.19 -11.29
N HIS A 68 20.23 13.67 -10.31
CA HIS A 68 20.79 14.44 -9.22
C HIS A 68 21.88 15.42 -9.71
N GLN A 69 22.78 14.97 -10.57
CA GLN A 69 23.77 15.88 -11.20
C GLN A 69 23.10 16.99 -12.00
N THR A 70 22.09 16.66 -12.81
CA THR A 70 21.33 17.67 -13.55
C THR A 70 20.70 18.69 -12.61
N TRP A 71 20.12 18.24 -11.49
CA TRP A 71 19.55 19.14 -10.49
C TRP A 71 20.60 20.08 -9.88
N LEU A 72 21.77 19.56 -9.51
CA LEU A 72 22.86 20.37 -8.94
C LEU A 72 23.37 21.44 -9.91
N HIS A 73 23.37 21.16 -11.21
CA HIS A 73 23.89 22.12 -12.22
C HIS A 73 22.84 23.12 -12.71
N THR A 74 21.58 22.70 -12.79
CA THR A 74 20.56 23.53 -13.49
C THR A 74 19.48 24.06 -12.54
N HIS A 75 19.25 23.43 -11.39
CA HIS A 75 18.10 23.66 -10.51
C HIS A 75 16.75 23.67 -11.25
N SER A 76 16.69 23.01 -12.41
CA SER A 76 15.52 22.96 -13.28
C SER A 76 14.83 21.58 -13.19
N VAL A 77 13.61 21.55 -12.68
CA VAL A 77 12.79 20.34 -12.62
C VAL A 77 12.55 19.78 -14.03
N ILE A 78 12.38 20.65 -15.04
CA ILE A 78 12.14 20.24 -16.43
C ILE A 78 13.35 19.48 -16.98
N GLU A 79 14.57 19.97 -16.71
CA GLU A 79 15.80 19.30 -17.16
C GLU A 79 16.01 17.96 -16.42
N VAL A 80 15.66 17.88 -15.14
CA VAL A 80 15.68 16.62 -14.39
C VAL A 80 14.73 15.61 -15.01
N PHE A 81 13.50 16.02 -15.37
CA PHE A 81 12.54 15.13 -16.06
C PHE A 81 13.06 14.66 -17.42
N ARG A 82 13.70 15.56 -18.21
CA ARG A 82 14.31 15.22 -19.48
C ARG A 82 15.43 14.19 -19.29
N THR A 83 16.35 14.44 -18.36
CA THR A 83 17.42 13.49 -18.00
C THR A 83 16.86 12.14 -17.54
N GLY A 84 15.78 12.16 -16.75
CA GLY A 84 15.08 10.95 -16.31
C GLY A 84 14.53 10.15 -17.49
N LEU A 85 13.94 10.79 -18.49
CA LEU A 85 13.45 10.13 -19.72
C LEU A 85 14.60 9.55 -20.55
N GLU A 86 15.70 10.26 -20.69
CA GLU A 86 16.90 9.79 -21.41
C GLU A 86 17.51 8.56 -20.71
N THR A 87 17.67 8.61 -19.39
CA THR A 87 18.14 7.49 -18.59
C THR A 87 17.21 6.28 -18.75
N THR A 88 15.90 6.51 -18.72
CA THR A 88 14.90 5.48 -18.92
C THR A 88 15.03 4.83 -20.30
N LYS A 89 15.19 5.63 -21.35
CA LYS A 89 15.38 5.14 -22.72
C LYS A 89 16.62 4.26 -22.83
N GLN A 90 17.74 4.68 -22.24
CA GLN A 90 18.98 3.91 -22.21
C GLN A 90 18.79 2.58 -21.47
N MET A 91 18.17 2.58 -20.29
CA MET A 91 17.93 1.38 -19.50
C MET A 91 16.99 0.40 -20.20
N CYS A 92 15.97 0.88 -20.91
CA CYS A 92 15.10 0.08 -21.75
C CYS A 92 15.86 -0.67 -22.85
N GLN A 93 16.89 -0.06 -23.42
CA GLN A 93 17.67 -0.68 -24.51
C GLN A 93 18.64 -1.76 -24.01
N VAL A 94 19.20 -1.58 -22.80
CA VAL A 94 20.28 -2.43 -22.31
C VAL A 94 19.84 -3.46 -21.28
N TRP A 95 18.71 -3.24 -20.59
CA TRP A 95 18.32 -4.10 -19.48
C TRP A 95 16.90 -4.69 -19.62
N ASN A 96 15.85 -3.88 -19.35
CA ASN A 96 14.47 -4.37 -19.38
C ASN A 96 13.49 -3.31 -19.91
N GLY A 97 12.29 -3.76 -20.31
CA GLY A 97 11.24 -2.88 -20.82
C GLY A 97 10.37 -2.21 -19.76
N ASP A 98 10.78 -2.19 -18.51
CA ASP A 98 10.02 -1.60 -17.38
C ASP A 98 10.25 -0.09 -17.28
N TRP A 99 9.95 0.61 -18.37
CA TRP A 99 10.23 2.03 -18.54
C TRP A 99 9.58 2.92 -17.47
N PHE A 100 8.38 2.57 -16.99
CA PHE A 100 7.66 3.42 -16.04
C PHE A 100 8.32 3.41 -14.66
N SER A 101 8.67 2.22 -14.13
CA SER A 101 9.37 2.11 -12.85
C SER A 101 10.75 2.74 -12.92
N VAL A 102 11.51 2.49 -14.00
CA VAL A 102 12.82 3.10 -14.20
C VAL A 102 12.71 4.64 -14.21
N PHE A 103 11.72 5.20 -14.91
CA PHE A 103 11.49 6.62 -14.89
C PHE A 103 11.23 7.15 -13.47
N ILE A 104 10.38 6.46 -12.70
CA ILE A 104 10.13 6.85 -11.30
C ILE A 104 11.40 6.73 -10.45
N PHE A 105 12.25 5.71 -10.67
CA PHE A 105 13.53 5.58 -9.94
C PHE A 105 14.44 6.79 -10.12
N THR A 106 14.45 7.40 -11.32
CA THR A 106 15.26 8.59 -11.59
C THR A 106 14.79 9.82 -10.84
N LEU A 107 13.56 9.83 -10.31
CA LEU A 107 12.91 10.95 -9.63
C LEU A 107 12.83 10.79 -8.11
N MET A 108 13.74 10.01 -7.53
CA MET A 108 13.80 9.83 -6.07
C MET A 108 13.84 11.19 -5.35
N PRO A 109 13.16 11.36 -4.21
CA PRO A 109 13.10 12.64 -3.49
C PRO A 109 14.48 13.27 -3.18
N GLU A 110 15.48 12.46 -2.84
CA GLU A 110 16.83 12.96 -2.57
C GLU A 110 17.56 13.52 -3.79
N VAL A 111 17.04 13.34 -5.00
CA VAL A 111 17.50 14.07 -6.20
C VAL A 111 17.39 15.58 -5.99
N PHE A 112 16.30 16.01 -5.36
CA PHE A 112 15.95 17.43 -5.20
C PHE A 112 16.36 18.00 -3.86
N VAL A 113 16.17 17.23 -2.78
CA VAL A 113 16.39 17.70 -1.40
C VAL A 113 17.16 16.65 -0.59
N TYR A 114 18.31 17.01 -0.10
CA TYR A 114 19.12 16.14 0.76
C TYR A 114 18.34 15.71 2.01
N ARG A 115 18.45 14.43 2.39
CA ARG A 115 17.77 13.80 3.54
C ARG A 115 16.24 13.79 3.43
N SER A 116 15.65 13.90 2.25
CA SER A 116 14.20 13.82 2.04
C SER A 116 13.68 12.38 1.84
N PHE A 117 14.53 11.37 1.94
CA PHE A 117 14.16 9.97 1.69
C PHE A 117 13.01 9.47 2.56
N TRP A 118 12.86 10.00 3.77
CA TRP A 118 11.73 9.67 4.66
C TRP A 118 10.35 9.86 4.04
N ILE A 119 10.25 10.71 3.02
CA ILE A 119 9.00 10.94 2.27
C ILE A 119 8.54 9.64 1.61
N VAL A 120 9.46 8.79 1.14
CA VAL A 120 9.14 7.55 0.41
C VAL A 120 8.32 6.59 1.28
N PRO A 121 8.82 6.06 2.41
CA PRO A 121 8.06 5.12 3.23
C PRO A 121 6.79 5.75 3.82
N VAL A 122 6.80 7.04 4.17
CA VAL A 122 5.63 7.74 4.69
C VAL A 122 4.55 7.88 3.62
N PHE A 123 4.91 8.39 2.44
CA PHE A 123 3.96 8.57 1.32
C PHE A 123 3.31 7.26 0.90
N TRP A 124 4.11 6.21 0.68
CA TRP A 124 3.58 4.94 0.21
C TRP A 124 2.78 4.20 1.29
N THR A 125 3.10 4.37 2.57
CA THR A 125 2.27 3.89 3.67
C THR A 125 0.90 4.58 3.66
N LEU A 126 0.85 5.89 3.55
CA LEU A 126 -0.40 6.63 3.47
C LEU A 126 -1.20 6.28 2.21
N ALA A 127 -0.53 6.14 1.07
CA ALA A 127 -1.15 5.73 -0.18
C ALA A 127 -1.78 4.33 -0.07
N MET A 128 -1.09 3.37 0.57
CA MET A 128 -1.61 2.02 0.82
C MET A 128 -2.84 2.06 1.73
N ILE A 129 -2.80 2.84 2.82
CA ILE A 129 -3.95 3.01 3.72
C ILE A 129 -5.15 3.57 2.95
N ALA A 130 -4.94 4.65 2.19
CA ALA A 130 -6.00 5.30 1.44
C ALA A 130 -6.59 4.39 0.34
N ALA A 131 -5.74 3.70 -0.43
CA ALA A 131 -6.16 2.81 -1.50
C ALA A 131 -6.93 1.59 -0.96
N THR A 132 -6.42 0.97 0.12
CA THR A 132 -7.09 -0.17 0.76
C THR A 132 -8.43 0.26 1.34
N TYR A 133 -8.48 1.39 2.05
CA TYR A 133 -9.75 1.93 2.57
C TYR A 133 -10.75 2.22 1.45
N TYR A 134 -10.31 2.83 0.36
CA TYR A 134 -11.16 3.13 -0.78
C TYR A 134 -11.76 1.86 -1.39
N MET A 135 -10.93 0.84 -1.65
CA MET A 135 -11.38 -0.44 -2.18
C MET A 135 -12.38 -1.13 -1.22
N VAL A 136 -12.02 -1.23 0.06
CA VAL A 136 -12.86 -1.87 1.08
C VAL A 136 -14.19 -1.12 1.24
N HIS A 137 -14.17 0.20 1.19
CA HIS A 137 -15.38 1.03 1.26
C HIS A 137 -16.31 0.76 0.06
N GLU A 138 -15.78 0.68 -1.17
CA GLU A 138 -16.60 0.35 -2.33
C GLU A 138 -17.20 -1.05 -2.22
N VAL A 139 -16.42 -2.05 -1.77
CA VAL A 139 -16.90 -3.44 -1.61
C VAL A 139 -17.91 -3.56 -0.46
N PHE A 140 -17.47 -3.22 0.75
CA PHE A 140 -18.23 -3.59 1.94
C PHE A 140 -19.33 -2.58 2.28
N THR A 141 -19.10 -1.29 2.10
CA THR A 141 -20.11 -0.26 2.40
C THR A 141 -21.09 -0.10 1.25
N ASN A 142 -20.60 0.04 0.02
CA ASN A 142 -21.45 0.37 -1.11
C ASN A 142 -22.16 -0.82 -1.76
N TYR A 143 -21.55 -2.03 -1.74
CA TYR A 143 -22.19 -3.26 -2.25
C TYR A 143 -22.87 -4.06 -1.16
N PHE A 144 -22.22 -4.30 -0.03
CA PHE A 144 -22.78 -5.13 1.05
C PHE A 144 -23.55 -4.34 2.11
N GLY A 145 -23.59 -3.01 2.04
CA GLY A 145 -24.35 -2.15 2.94
C GLY A 145 -23.84 -2.09 4.39
N LEU A 146 -22.56 -2.48 4.63
CA LEU A 146 -21.95 -2.35 5.94
C LEU A 146 -21.78 -0.88 6.32
N LYS A 147 -21.80 -0.60 7.62
CA LYS A 147 -21.52 0.74 8.13
C LYS A 147 -20.05 1.08 7.92
N TRP A 148 -19.75 2.36 7.75
CA TRP A 148 -18.39 2.84 7.46
C TRP A 148 -17.33 2.37 8.46
N TYR A 149 -17.68 2.24 9.75
CA TYR A 149 -16.75 1.78 10.78
C TYR A 149 -16.51 0.26 10.73
N GLU A 150 -17.46 -0.53 10.23
CA GLU A 150 -17.29 -1.97 9.99
C GLU A 150 -16.33 -2.22 8.83
N GLY A 151 -16.50 -1.48 7.73
CA GLY A 151 -15.52 -1.44 6.64
C GLY A 151 -14.15 -0.95 7.09
N GLY A 152 -14.11 0.03 8.01
CA GLY A 152 -12.87 0.50 8.63
C GLY A 152 -12.13 -0.61 9.40
N VAL A 153 -12.83 -1.46 10.14
CA VAL A 153 -12.21 -2.62 10.82
C VAL A 153 -11.58 -3.58 9.81
N VAL A 154 -12.31 -3.90 8.74
CA VAL A 154 -11.79 -4.78 7.67
C VAL A 154 -10.53 -4.18 7.04
N THR A 155 -10.54 -2.88 6.75
CA THR A 155 -9.37 -2.16 6.22
C THR A 155 -8.16 -2.29 7.16
N LEU A 156 -8.36 -2.01 8.44
CA LEU A 156 -7.28 -2.06 9.43
C LEU A 156 -6.72 -3.48 9.62
N LEU A 157 -7.57 -4.50 9.57
CA LEU A 157 -7.14 -5.89 9.64
C LEU A 157 -6.31 -6.29 8.43
N ILE A 158 -6.74 -5.93 7.21
CA ILE A 158 -5.98 -6.17 5.97
C ILE A 158 -4.62 -5.47 6.05
N LEU A 159 -4.58 -4.21 6.46
CA LEU A 159 -3.34 -3.45 6.58
C LEU A 159 -2.43 -4.02 7.67
N LEU A 160 -2.99 -4.42 8.81
CA LEU A 160 -2.23 -5.05 9.89
C LEU A 160 -1.55 -6.33 9.38
N MET A 161 -2.32 -7.19 8.69
CA MET A 161 -1.77 -8.40 8.08
C MET A 161 -0.70 -8.07 7.05
N PHE A 162 -0.95 -7.12 6.15
CA PHE A 162 0.01 -6.73 5.13
C PHE A 162 1.35 -6.28 5.74
N TYR A 163 1.33 -5.36 6.69
CA TYR A 163 2.54 -4.79 7.27
C TYR A 163 3.28 -5.72 8.25
N GLN A 164 2.55 -6.62 8.94
CA GLN A 164 3.17 -7.55 9.88
C GLN A 164 3.72 -8.80 9.20
N TRP A 165 3.21 -9.17 8.02
CA TRP A 165 3.67 -10.34 7.27
C TRP A 165 4.42 -10.02 5.98
N ILE A 166 4.81 -8.76 5.76
CA ILE A 166 5.68 -8.44 4.63
C ILE A 166 7.02 -9.19 4.79
N PRO A 167 7.45 -10.00 3.81
CA PRO A 167 8.63 -10.87 3.95
C PRO A 167 9.92 -10.12 4.27
N SER A 168 10.04 -8.89 3.77
CA SER A 168 11.16 -7.99 4.04
C SER A 168 10.68 -6.55 4.04
N SER A 169 10.55 -5.97 5.22
CA SER A 169 10.21 -4.55 5.36
C SER A 169 11.32 -3.65 4.77
N GLY A 170 12.58 -4.07 4.88
CA GLY A 170 13.70 -3.38 4.26
C GLY A 170 13.51 -3.17 2.76
N ILE A 171 13.17 -4.24 2.05
CA ILE A 171 12.95 -4.19 0.59
C ILE A 171 11.64 -3.49 0.24
N GLY A 172 10.55 -3.84 0.92
CA GLY A 172 9.22 -3.36 0.55
C GLY A 172 8.89 -1.94 0.98
N MET A 173 9.61 -1.37 1.97
CA MET A 173 9.29 -0.06 2.55
C MET A 173 10.45 0.94 2.54
N TYR A 174 11.70 0.48 2.59
CA TYR A 174 12.88 1.34 2.81
C TYR A 174 13.91 1.28 1.68
N TRP A 175 13.73 0.46 0.67
CA TRP A 175 14.51 0.46 -0.55
C TRP A 175 13.64 1.04 -1.67
N TYR A 176 14.03 2.17 -2.26
CA TYR A 176 13.18 2.92 -3.19
C TYR A 176 12.75 2.09 -4.41
N VAL A 177 13.73 1.43 -5.05
CA VAL A 177 13.47 0.53 -6.17
C VAL A 177 12.50 -0.58 -5.76
N GLY A 178 12.66 -1.15 -4.57
CA GLY A 178 11.76 -2.17 -4.03
C GLY A 178 10.36 -1.62 -3.75
N VAL A 179 10.24 -0.43 -3.18
CA VAL A 179 8.93 0.22 -2.95
C VAL A 179 8.17 0.42 -4.25
N ILE A 180 8.82 0.92 -5.28
CA ILE A 180 8.20 1.16 -6.59
C ILE A 180 7.86 -0.18 -7.28
N HIS A 181 8.65 -1.24 -7.09
CA HIS A 181 8.35 -2.54 -7.68
C HIS A 181 7.29 -3.36 -6.92
N TYR A 182 7.18 -3.20 -5.61
CA TYR A 182 6.31 -4.07 -4.80
C TYR A 182 5.12 -3.31 -4.19
N MET A 183 5.35 -2.17 -3.53
CA MET A 183 4.26 -1.45 -2.85
C MET A 183 3.39 -0.66 -3.84
N MET A 184 3.99 0.04 -4.80
CA MET A 184 3.23 0.82 -5.78
C MET A 184 2.23 -0.03 -6.58
N PRO A 185 2.56 -1.23 -7.11
CA PRO A 185 1.58 -2.08 -7.78
C PRO A 185 0.43 -2.51 -6.89
N HIS A 186 0.68 -2.77 -5.60
CA HIS A 186 -0.40 -3.10 -4.67
C HIS A 186 -1.36 -1.92 -4.48
N VAL A 187 -0.82 -0.71 -4.30
CA VAL A 187 -1.64 0.52 -4.22
C VAL A 187 -2.47 0.70 -5.48
N LEU A 188 -1.84 0.57 -6.66
CA LEU A 188 -2.53 0.69 -7.94
C LEU A 188 -3.59 -0.39 -8.13
N ALA A 189 -3.32 -1.63 -7.74
CA ALA A 189 -4.28 -2.73 -7.81
C ALA A 189 -5.51 -2.47 -6.91
N MET A 190 -5.33 -2.01 -5.68
CA MET A 190 -6.44 -1.65 -4.79
C MET A 190 -7.29 -0.51 -5.38
N LEU A 191 -6.65 0.53 -5.92
CA LEU A 191 -7.35 1.62 -6.59
C LEU A 191 -8.09 1.14 -7.84
N LEU A 192 -7.47 0.30 -8.66
CA LEU A 192 -8.06 -0.28 -9.86
C LEU A 192 -9.33 -1.06 -9.54
N ILE A 193 -9.27 -1.96 -8.55
CA ILE A 193 -10.44 -2.73 -8.10
C ILE A 193 -11.53 -1.76 -7.61
N GLY A 194 -11.17 -0.78 -6.78
CA GLY A 194 -12.13 0.20 -6.28
C GLY A 194 -12.78 1.03 -7.39
N PHE A 195 -12.02 1.50 -8.38
CA PHE A 195 -12.56 2.26 -9.52
C PHE A 195 -13.43 1.38 -10.42
N LEU A 196 -13.05 0.13 -10.68
CA LEU A 196 -13.83 -0.79 -11.47
C LEU A 196 -15.19 -1.08 -10.81
N LEU A 197 -15.20 -1.37 -9.51
CA LEU A 197 -16.43 -1.57 -8.76
C LEU A 197 -17.31 -0.33 -8.76
N LYS A 198 -16.71 0.84 -8.59
CA LYS A 198 -17.45 2.11 -8.66
C LYS A 198 -18.01 2.38 -10.04
N TYR A 199 -17.30 2.02 -11.11
CA TYR A 199 -17.82 2.08 -12.48
C TYR A 199 -19.05 1.17 -12.62
N LEU A 200 -18.94 -0.09 -12.23
CA LEU A 200 -20.06 -1.05 -12.31
C LEU A 200 -21.31 -0.59 -11.54
N ARG A 201 -21.13 0.16 -10.47
CA ARG A 201 -22.24 0.71 -9.66
C ARG A 201 -22.82 2.00 -10.22
N THR A 202 -22.00 2.89 -10.81
CA THR A 202 -22.41 4.26 -11.16
C THR A 202 -22.52 4.51 -12.65
N ASP A 203 -22.03 3.57 -13.47
CA ASP A 203 -21.93 3.64 -14.94
C ASP A 203 -21.24 4.91 -15.48
N LYS A 204 -20.36 5.53 -14.66
CA LYS A 204 -19.64 6.74 -15.06
C LYS A 204 -18.31 6.40 -15.72
N PHE A 205 -18.21 6.62 -17.02
CA PHE A 205 -17.06 6.28 -17.87
C PHE A 205 -15.70 6.77 -17.34
N ARG A 206 -15.66 7.88 -16.60
CA ARG A 206 -14.42 8.38 -15.99
C ARG A 206 -13.70 7.36 -15.09
N TYR A 207 -14.43 6.47 -14.42
CA TYR A 207 -13.83 5.47 -13.54
C TYR A 207 -13.16 4.34 -14.32
N ILE A 208 -13.66 3.99 -15.50
CA ILE A 208 -13.00 3.01 -16.36
C ILE A 208 -11.69 3.56 -16.94
N ILE A 209 -11.65 4.86 -17.27
CA ILE A 209 -10.40 5.50 -17.72
C ILE A 209 -9.30 5.35 -16.65
N PHE A 210 -9.60 5.67 -15.39
CA PHE A 210 -8.64 5.51 -14.29
C PHE A 210 -8.22 4.05 -14.09
N SER A 211 -9.16 3.10 -14.24
CA SER A 211 -8.86 1.67 -14.15
C SER A 211 -7.92 1.22 -15.27
N VAL A 212 -8.18 1.64 -16.50
CA VAL A 212 -7.33 1.28 -17.66
C VAL A 212 -5.94 1.90 -17.55
N LEU A 213 -5.83 3.15 -17.11
CA LEU A 213 -4.52 3.79 -16.89
C LEU A 213 -3.71 3.06 -15.81
N GLY A 214 -4.34 2.76 -14.67
CA GLY A 214 -3.68 1.99 -13.60
C GLY A 214 -3.27 0.59 -14.04
N MET A 215 -4.12 -0.10 -14.83
CA MET A 215 -3.82 -1.42 -15.36
C MET A 215 -2.61 -1.40 -16.32
N ASN A 216 -2.53 -0.42 -17.22
CA ASN A 216 -1.39 -0.30 -18.14
C ASN A 216 -0.06 -0.14 -17.39
N ILE A 217 -0.03 0.64 -16.32
CA ILE A 217 1.14 0.83 -15.49
C ILE A 217 1.51 -0.50 -14.80
N THR A 218 0.55 -1.16 -14.16
CA THR A 218 0.77 -2.38 -13.39
C THR A 218 1.20 -3.57 -14.29
N VAL A 219 0.57 -3.76 -15.45
CA VAL A 219 0.86 -4.89 -16.36
C VAL A 219 2.23 -4.73 -17.02
N ARG A 220 2.61 -3.51 -17.39
CA ARG A 220 3.93 -3.25 -17.99
C ARG A 220 5.06 -3.48 -16.99
N GLN A 221 4.80 -3.26 -15.71
CA GLN A 221 5.75 -3.53 -14.63
C GLN A 221 5.94 -5.04 -14.37
N SER A 222 4.94 -5.88 -14.64
CA SER A 222 5.00 -7.33 -14.39
C SER A 222 5.59 -8.16 -15.53
N ARG A 223 5.75 -7.60 -16.73
CA ARG A 223 6.36 -8.29 -17.87
C ARG A 223 7.89 -8.26 -17.80
N GLN A 224 8.42 -8.93 -16.80
CA GLN A 224 9.84 -9.27 -16.76
C GLN A 224 10.14 -10.35 -17.81
N SER A 225 11.15 -10.09 -18.63
CA SER A 225 11.83 -11.01 -19.53
C SER A 225 11.10 -11.40 -20.85
N GLY A 226 11.68 -11.05 -21.95
CA GLY A 226 11.48 -11.63 -23.28
C GLY A 226 10.94 -10.71 -24.38
N VAL A 227 10.31 -9.57 -24.06
CA VAL A 227 9.75 -8.66 -25.08
C VAL A 227 10.26 -7.21 -24.90
N ALA A 228 11.41 -7.07 -24.29
CA ALA A 228 11.95 -5.76 -23.83
C ALA A 228 12.14 -4.71 -24.94
N ARG A 229 12.38 -5.12 -26.18
CA ARG A 229 12.71 -4.19 -27.28
C ARG A 229 11.50 -3.57 -28.00
N ALA A 230 10.31 -4.12 -27.83
CA ALA A 230 9.12 -3.69 -28.60
C ALA A 230 8.24 -2.67 -27.87
N THR A 231 8.54 -2.31 -26.63
CA THR A 231 7.64 -1.49 -25.77
C THR A 231 8.26 -0.20 -25.26
N CYS A 232 9.50 0.10 -25.60
CA CYS A 232 10.13 1.38 -25.22
C CYS A 232 9.60 2.51 -26.11
N PRO A 233 9.22 3.67 -25.56
CA PRO A 233 8.85 4.83 -26.37
C PRO A 233 10.08 5.37 -27.12
N ASP A 234 9.88 5.72 -28.39
CA ASP A 234 10.86 6.40 -29.23
C ASP A 234 11.17 7.81 -28.74
#